data_f2bd86dc16d9d1b74fe0b0ca28415392
#
_entry.id   f2bd86dc16d9d1b74fe0b0ca28415392
#
_cell.length_a   1.000
_cell.length_b   1.000
_cell.length_c   1.000
_cell.angle_alpha   90.00
_cell.angle_beta   90.00
_cell.angle_gamma   90.00
#
_symmetry.space_group_name_H-M   'P 1'
#
loop_
_entity.id
_entity.type
_entity.pdbx_description
1 polymer ?
#
loop_
_entity_poly.entity_id
_entity_poly.type
_entity_poly.pdbx_seq_one_letter_code
_entity_poly.pdbx_strand_id
1 'polypeptide(L)'
;MKDSVPIFIDSSTEQAKCSIFMDSFETASETLDRHIGSNPYPGRGLVVGKSASGEAWQQVYFIMGRSPNSRNRQFAIEGSNLETQPFDPSKVEDSSLIIYEAMLETGKRFLVSNGDQTRTLRDGLETGGTMRSALGQREREPDAPNYTPRITGLLDLHGAEASIGLSILKANKINPCLTDRHYFYPDVPGDGIGYGLTTYMGDGTPLPTFVGDPILLPLKETAEETLETYWDALDKNNRISLAVKEVALDGSSSRIVFKNKY
;
A
#
# COMPACT_ATOMS: atom_id res chain seq x y z
N MET A 1 41.05 -4.81 -41.10
CA MET A 1 41.04 -5.51 -39.78
C MET A 1 40.49 -4.52 -38.79
N LYS A 2 39.29 -4.79 -38.28
CA LYS A 2 38.68 -3.99 -37.19
C LYS A 2 38.92 -4.79 -35.91
N ASP A 3 39.74 -4.24 -35.04
CA ASP A 3 40.03 -4.83 -33.74
C ASP A 3 38.77 -4.65 -32.86
N SER A 4 38.16 -5.77 -32.52
CA SER A 4 37.09 -5.83 -31.52
C SER A 4 37.74 -5.77 -30.14
N VAL A 5 37.50 -4.69 -29.40
CA VAL A 5 37.84 -4.57 -27.99
C VAL A 5 36.87 -5.45 -27.18
N PRO A 6 37.33 -6.40 -26.38
CA PRO A 6 36.44 -7.18 -25.52
C PRO A 6 35.94 -6.28 -24.41
N ILE A 7 34.61 -6.23 -24.27
CA ILE A 7 33.94 -5.61 -23.09
C ILE A 7 34.15 -6.57 -21.92
N PHE A 8 35.07 -6.24 -21.03
CA PHE A 8 35.17 -6.89 -19.74
C PHE A 8 34.03 -6.40 -18.85
N ILE A 9 33.02 -7.23 -18.64
CA ILE A 9 32.01 -7.00 -17.59
C ILE A 9 32.71 -7.31 -16.26
N ASP A 10 32.85 -6.28 -15.43
CA ASP A 10 33.54 -6.38 -14.14
C ASP A 10 32.64 -7.22 -13.16
N SER A 11 33.11 -8.42 -12.87
CA SER A 11 32.41 -9.35 -11.94
C SER A 11 32.25 -8.79 -10.52
N SER A 12 33.03 -7.77 -10.14
CA SER A 12 32.91 -7.09 -8.85
C SER A 12 31.62 -6.27 -8.74
N THR A 13 31.14 -5.72 -9.86
CA THR A 13 29.88 -4.95 -9.90
C THR A 13 28.64 -5.83 -9.79
N GLU A 14 28.66 -7.04 -10.34
CA GLU A 14 27.55 -7.99 -10.20
C GLU A 14 27.47 -8.59 -8.79
N GLN A 15 28.59 -8.94 -8.19
CA GLN A 15 28.63 -9.39 -6.81
C GLN A 15 28.18 -8.31 -5.82
N ALA A 16 28.57 -7.05 -6.02
CA ALA A 16 28.13 -5.94 -5.20
C ALA A 16 26.60 -5.69 -5.33
N LYS A 17 26.06 -5.76 -6.54
CA LYS A 17 24.62 -5.65 -6.77
C LYS A 17 23.83 -6.80 -6.14
N CYS A 18 24.32 -8.02 -6.23
CA CYS A 18 23.71 -9.20 -5.61
C CYS A 18 23.72 -9.09 -4.08
N SER A 19 24.82 -8.63 -3.47
CA SER A 19 24.93 -8.43 -2.02
C SER A 19 23.95 -7.36 -1.53
N ILE A 20 23.88 -6.20 -2.19
CA ILE A 20 22.95 -5.12 -1.84
C ILE A 20 21.50 -5.58 -1.97
N PHE A 21 21.17 -6.37 -2.98
CA PHE A 21 19.82 -6.91 -3.17
C PHE A 21 19.44 -7.90 -2.06
N MET A 22 20.34 -8.82 -1.69
CA MET A 22 20.14 -9.78 -0.60
C MET A 22 19.91 -9.05 0.73
N ASP A 23 20.74 -8.06 1.06
CA ASP A 23 20.60 -7.24 2.27
C ASP A 23 19.26 -6.51 2.31
N SER A 24 18.79 -5.98 1.17
CA SER A 24 17.52 -5.27 1.09
C SER A 24 16.31 -6.18 1.26
N PHE A 25 16.35 -7.41 0.70
CA PHE A 25 15.30 -8.40 0.86
C PHE A 25 15.22 -8.94 2.30
N GLU A 26 16.37 -9.20 2.93
CA GLU A 26 16.47 -9.59 4.33
C GLU A 26 15.90 -8.50 5.23
N THR A 27 16.27 -7.24 5.00
CA THR A 27 15.70 -6.06 5.67
C THR A 27 14.19 -5.97 5.48
N ALA A 28 13.65 -6.22 4.28
CA ALA A 28 12.22 -6.19 4.01
C ALA A 28 11.47 -7.31 4.78
N SER A 29 12.06 -8.51 4.86
CA SER A 29 11.51 -9.63 5.62
C SER A 29 11.49 -9.35 7.12
N GLU A 30 12.58 -8.82 7.68
CA GLU A 30 12.64 -8.40 9.08
C GLU A 30 11.63 -7.27 9.38
N THR A 31 11.43 -6.38 8.43
CA THR A 31 10.45 -5.29 8.54
C THR A 31 9.03 -5.82 8.56
N LEU A 32 8.70 -6.84 7.73
CA LEU A 32 7.41 -7.52 7.77
C LEU A 32 7.16 -8.11 9.16
N ASP A 33 8.14 -8.84 9.71
CA ASP A 33 8.01 -9.46 11.03
C ASP A 33 7.84 -8.40 12.13
N ARG A 34 8.60 -7.32 12.07
CA ARG A 34 8.59 -6.25 13.10
C ARG A 34 7.33 -5.39 13.04
N HIS A 35 6.97 -4.90 11.85
CA HIS A 35 5.90 -3.90 11.68
C HIS A 35 4.52 -4.51 11.44
N ILE A 36 4.45 -5.76 10.98
CA ILE A 36 3.19 -6.46 10.70
C ILE A 36 3.04 -7.68 11.61
N GLY A 37 3.98 -8.63 11.59
CA GLY A 37 3.88 -9.91 12.29
C GLY A 37 3.88 -9.79 13.81
N SER A 38 4.76 -8.98 14.37
CA SER A 38 4.84 -8.70 15.82
C SER A 38 3.96 -7.53 16.26
N ASN A 39 3.28 -6.85 15.32
CA ASN A 39 2.42 -5.73 15.61
C ASN A 39 0.95 -6.18 15.68
N PRO A 40 0.31 -6.17 16.86
CA PRO A 40 -1.06 -6.66 16.99
C PRO A 40 -2.08 -5.79 16.25
N TYR A 41 -1.75 -4.53 15.93
CA TYR A 41 -2.70 -3.62 15.28
C TYR A 41 -2.02 -2.53 14.41
N PRO A 42 -1.45 -2.86 13.25
CA PRO A 42 -1.01 -1.85 12.28
C PRO A 42 -2.19 -1.07 11.63
N GLY A 43 -3.43 -1.49 11.87
CA GLY A 43 -4.64 -0.83 11.37
C GLY A 43 -4.96 -1.17 9.92
N ARG A 44 -4.81 -0.22 9.02
CA ARG A 44 -4.81 -0.43 7.56
C ARG A 44 -3.39 -0.30 7.07
N GLY A 45 -3.05 -1.07 6.06
CA GLY A 45 -1.73 -0.94 5.43
C GLY A 45 -1.78 -1.16 3.93
N LEU A 46 -0.87 -0.53 3.23
CA LEU A 46 -0.68 -0.71 1.80
C LEU A 46 0.80 -0.91 1.47
N VAL A 47 1.07 -1.58 0.37
CA VAL A 47 2.41 -1.77 -0.19
C VAL A 47 2.34 -1.61 -1.70
N VAL A 48 3.35 -1.00 -2.31
CA VAL A 48 3.48 -0.86 -3.77
C VAL A 48 4.91 -1.22 -4.19
N GLY A 49 5.06 -2.14 -5.14
CA GLY A 49 6.37 -2.56 -5.64
C GLY A 49 6.26 -3.61 -6.74
N LYS A 50 7.38 -4.25 -7.07
CA LYS A 50 7.45 -5.35 -8.04
C LYS A 50 7.43 -6.71 -7.38
N SER A 51 6.85 -7.70 -8.06
CA SER A 51 6.96 -9.12 -7.68
C SER A 51 8.41 -9.58 -7.61
N ALA A 52 8.68 -10.68 -6.89
CA ALA A 52 10.03 -11.23 -6.77
C ALA A 52 10.59 -11.76 -8.11
N SER A 53 9.71 -12.15 -9.05
CA SER A 53 10.10 -12.48 -10.42
C SER A 53 10.47 -11.25 -11.27
N GLY A 54 10.10 -10.04 -10.84
CA GLY A 54 10.23 -8.83 -11.63
C GLY A 54 9.24 -8.72 -12.79
N GLU A 55 8.33 -9.68 -12.97
CA GLU A 55 7.43 -9.79 -14.12
C GLU A 55 6.10 -9.05 -13.97
N ALA A 56 5.78 -8.60 -12.76
CA ALA A 56 4.56 -7.87 -12.46
C ALA A 56 4.76 -6.82 -11.38
N TRP A 57 3.88 -5.82 -11.35
CA TRP A 57 3.70 -4.93 -10.22
C TRP A 57 2.68 -5.51 -9.26
N GLN A 58 2.84 -5.24 -7.97
CA GLN A 58 1.88 -5.65 -6.95
C GLN A 58 1.53 -4.47 -6.05
N GLN A 59 0.23 -4.35 -5.75
CA GLN A 59 -0.29 -3.46 -4.71
C GLN A 59 -1.00 -4.31 -3.67
N VAL A 60 -0.53 -4.26 -2.44
CA VAL A 60 -1.16 -4.92 -1.29
C VAL A 60 -2.04 -3.91 -0.56
N TYR A 61 -3.19 -4.36 -0.07
CA TYR A 61 -4.01 -3.58 0.85
C TYR A 61 -4.67 -4.49 1.89
N PHE A 62 -4.55 -4.13 3.17
CA PHE A 62 -5.19 -4.88 4.24
C PHE A 62 -5.96 -3.99 5.22
N ILE A 63 -6.98 -4.58 5.83
CA ILE A 63 -7.81 -3.97 6.87
C ILE A 63 -7.76 -4.84 8.11
N MET A 64 -7.57 -4.19 9.26
CA MET A 64 -7.77 -4.77 10.58
C MET A 64 -8.89 -4.05 11.34
N GLY A 65 -9.49 -4.71 12.33
CA GLY A 65 -10.58 -4.17 13.13
C GLY A 65 -10.51 -4.63 14.58
N ARG A 66 -10.72 -3.70 15.55
CA ARG A 66 -10.81 -3.99 16.99
C ARG A 66 -12.24 -3.85 17.49
N SER A 67 -12.96 -2.80 17.08
CA SER A 67 -14.33 -2.53 17.48
C SER A 67 -15.34 -3.33 16.62
N PRO A 68 -16.58 -3.54 17.08
CA PRO A 68 -17.63 -4.16 16.28
C PRO A 68 -17.81 -3.49 14.92
N ASN A 69 -17.86 -2.16 14.89
CA ASN A 69 -18.00 -1.39 13.64
C ASN A 69 -16.80 -1.59 12.70
N SER A 70 -15.57 -1.53 13.23
CA SER A 70 -14.36 -1.74 12.42
C SER A 70 -14.22 -3.18 11.90
N ARG A 71 -14.85 -4.16 12.56
CA ARG A 71 -14.89 -5.58 12.15
C ARG A 71 -15.98 -5.88 11.13
N ASN A 72 -16.98 -5.00 11.00
CA ASN A 72 -18.10 -5.18 10.08
C ASN A 72 -17.72 -4.74 8.66
N ARG A 73 -16.67 -5.31 8.10
CA ARG A 73 -16.15 -4.99 6.76
C ARG A 73 -15.70 -6.25 6.04
N GLN A 74 -15.82 -6.18 4.71
CA GLN A 74 -15.28 -7.16 3.78
C GLN A 74 -14.87 -6.45 2.49
N PHE A 75 -14.05 -7.11 1.68
CA PHE A 75 -13.76 -6.67 0.33
C PHE A 75 -14.74 -7.30 -0.66
N ALA A 76 -15.06 -6.52 -1.68
CA ALA A 76 -15.76 -6.97 -2.88
C ALA A 76 -15.07 -6.38 -4.12
N ILE A 77 -15.18 -7.08 -5.24
CA ILE A 77 -14.65 -6.63 -6.53
C ILE A 77 -15.81 -6.13 -7.38
N GLU A 78 -15.64 -4.93 -7.96
CA GLU A 78 -16.50 -4.37 -8.99
C GLU A 78 -15.66 -4.05 -10.23
N GLY A 79 -15.75 -4.90 -11.26
CA GLY A 79 -14.87 -4.80 -12.43
C GLY A 79 -13.39 -5.00 -12.06
N SER A 80 -12.56 -3.99 -12.30
CA SER A 80 -11.14 -3.96 -11.91
C SER A 80 -10.89 -3.27 -10.56
N ASN A 81 -11.94 -2.83 -9.86
CA ASN A 81 -11.85 -2.07 -8.62
C ASN A 81 -12.06 -2.96 -7.39
N LEU A 82 -11.44 -2.56 -6.29
CA LEU A 82 -11.68 -3.14 -4.98
C LEU A 82 -12.49 -2.19 -4.13
N GLU A 83 -13.60 -2.65 -3.59
CA GLU A 83 -14.45 -1.88 -2.68
C GLU A 83 -14.46 -2.49 -1.28
N THR A 84 -14.67 -1.65 -0.29
CA THR A 84 -15.02 -2.08 1.06
C THR A 84 -16.53 -2.05 1.21
N GLN A 85 -17.08 -3.10 1.76
CA GLN A 85 -18.52 -3.23 2.02
C GLN A 85 -18.75 -3.70 3.47
N PRO A 86 -19.91 -3.40 4.09
CA PRO A 86 -20.26 -4.01 5.35
C PRO A 86 -20.50 -5.51 5.17
N PHE A 87 -19.99 -6.31 6.10
CA PHE A 87 -20.33 -7.73 6.18
C PHE A 87 -21.80 -7.92 6.57
N ASP A 88 -22.26 -7.13 7.53
CA ASP A 88 -23.66 -7.08 7.97
C ASP A 88 -24.21 -5.65 7.79
N PRO A 89 -24.99 -5.38 6.73
CA PRO A 89 -25.53 -4.04 6.47
C PRO A 89 -26.42 -3.49 7.60
N SER A 90 -27.07 -4.37 8.39
CA SER A 90 -27.95 -3.95 9.49
C SER A 90 -27.20 -3.32 10.67
N LYS A 91 -25.87 -3.49 10.74
CA LYS A 91 -25.00 -2.98 11.81
C LYS A 91 -24.20 -1.74 11.40
N VAL A 92 -24.53 -1.12 10.28
CA VAL A 92 -23.83 0.09 9.81
C VAL A 92 -24.38 1.31 10.52
N GLU A 93 -23.55 1.95 11.36
CA GLU A 93 -23.89 3.21 12.03
C GLU A 93 -23.53 4.42 11.15
N ASP A 94 -22.33 4.39 10.55
CA ASP A 94 -21.83 5.42 9.62
C ASP A 94 -21.16 4.74 8.42
N SER A 95 -21.77 4.87 7.25
CA SER A 95 -21.24 4.29 6.02
C SER A 95 -20.02 5.03 5.46
N SER A 96 -19.83 6.29 5.79
CA SER A 96 -18.80 7.15 5.20
C SER A 96 -17.37 6.69 5.49
N LEU A 97 -17.15 6.01 6.63
CA LEU A 97 -15.85 5.47 7.04
C LEU A 97 -15.68 3.99 6.72
N ILE A 98 -16.73 3.34 6.17
CA ILE A 98 -16.77 1.89 5.96
C ILE A 98 -16.79 1.57 4.46
N ILE A 99 -17.57 2.32 3.66
CA ILE A 99 -17.81 2.05 2.25
C ILE A 99 -17.00 3.04 1.40
N TYR A 100 -16.01 2.52 0.69
CA TYR A 100 -15.17 3.30 -0.23
C TYR A 100 -14.46 2.38 -1.24
N GLU A 101 -14.09 2.94 -2.37
CA GLU A 101 -13.22 2.24 -3.30
C GLU A 101 -11.78 2.26 -2.76
N ALA A 102 -11.29 1.09 -2.37
CA ALA A 102 -9.94 0.93 -1.82
C ALA A 102 -8.87 0.88 -2.91
N MET A 103 -9.18 0.26 -4.06
CA MET A 103 -8.32 0.25 -5.23
C MET A 103 -9.11 0.71 -6.45
N LEU A 104 -8.56 1.70 -7.16
CA LEU A 104 -9.07 2.21 -8.42
C LEU A 104 -7.96 2.22 -9.47
N GLU A 105 -8.36 2.28 -10.73
CA GLU A 105 -7.44 2.52 -11.83
C GLU A 105 -7.99 3.58 -12.80
N THR A 106 -7.09 4.32 -13.44
CA THR A 106 -7.41 5.26 -14.49
C THR A 106 -6.26 5.32 -15.50
N GLY A 107 -6.53 4.89 -16.72
CA GLY A 107 -5.49 4.66 -17.70
C GLY A 107 -4.46 3.64 -17.19
N LYS A 108 -3.18 4.04 -17.15
CA LYS A 108 -2.08 3.23 -16.61
C LYS A 108 -1.66 3.65 -15.19
N ARG A 109 -2.58 4.19 -14.41
CA ARG A 109 -2.38 4.59 -13.01
C ARG A 109 -3.23 3.72 -12.11
N PHE A 110 -2.60 3.12 -11.12
CA PHE A 110 -3.19 2.19 -10.17
C PHE A 110 -3.09 2.79 -8.78
N LEU A 111 -4.24 2.93 -8.14
CA LEU A 111 -4.40 3.65 -6.87
C LEU A 111 -4.86 2.70 -5.78
N VAL A 112 -4.32 2.90 -4.58
CA VAL A 112 -4.74 2.16 -3.37
C VAL A 112 -4.81 3.12 -2.18
N SER A 113 -5.88 3.06 -1.38
CA SER A 113 -5.98 3.86 -0.15
C SER A 113 -6.96 3.29 0.88
N ASN A 114 -6.95 3.87 2.07
CA ASN A 114 -7.80 3.45 3.18
C ASN A 114 -9.08 4.28 3.35
N GLY A 115 -9.54 4.95 2.32
CA GLY A 115 -10.75 5.77 2.39
C GLY A 115 -11.13 6.40 1.05
N ASP A 116 -12.13 7.26 1.07
CA ASP A 116 -12.72 7.93 -0.09
C ASP A 116 -11.75 8.88 -0.86
N GLN A 117 -10.57 9.15 -0.30
CA GLN A 117 -9.52 9.91 -1.02
C GLN A 117 -8.98 9.17 -2.25
N THR A 118 -9.24 7.88 -2.43
CA THR A 118 -8.90 7.15 -3.67
C THR A 118 -9.59 7.80 -4.86
N ARG A 119 -10.90 8.07 -4.74
CA ARG A 119 -11.68 8.77 -5.77
C ARG A 119 -11.17 10.20 -5.99
N THR A 120 -10.89 10.94 -4.91
CA THR A 120 -10.31 12.28 -5.01
C THR A 120 -8.99 12.28 -5.79
N LEU A 121 -8.13 11.29 -5.55
CA LEU A 121 -6.88 11.16 -6.29
C LEU A 121 -7.13 10.84 -7.77
N ARG A 122 -8.00 9.86 -8.07
CA ARG A 122 -8.37 9.51 -9.45
C ARG A 122 -8.83 10.74 -10.22
N ASP A 123 -9.83 11.44 -9.69
CA ASP A 123 -10.45 12.59 -10.36
C ASP A 123 -9.44 13.72 -10.60
N GLY A 124 -8.53 13.93 -9.62
CA GLY A 124 -7.45 14.90 -9.76
C GLY A 124 -6.42 14.52 -10.83
N LEU A 125 -6.08 13.23 -10.94
CA LEU A 125 -5.14 12.73 -11.96
C LEU A 125 -5.77 12.77 -13.37
N GLU A 126 -7.06 12.49 -13.50
CA GLU A 126 -7.80 12.58 -14.78
C GLU A 126 -7.85 14.00 -15.34
N THR A 127 -7.84 14.99 -14.46
CA THR A 127 -7.79 16.41 -14.85
C THR A 127 -6.36 16.96 -15.04
N GLY A 128 -5.34 16.06 -15.06
CA GLY A 128 -3.94 16.42 -15.28
C GLY A 128 -3.21 16.92 -14.03
N GLY A 129 -3.82 16.76 -12.85
CA GLY A 129 -3.17 17.08 -11.57
C GLY A 129 -2.14 16.04 -11.13
N THR A 130 -1.54 16.29 -9.97
CA THR A 130 -0.60 15.41 -9.29
C THR A 130 -1.21 14.86 -8.01
N MET A 131 -0.64 13.82 -7.40
CA MET A 131 -1.06 13.33 -6.08
C MET A 131 -1.09 14.48 -5.06
N ARG A 132 -0.08 15.35 -5.06
CA ARG A 132 0.00 16.47 -4.14
C ARG A 132 -1.13 17.48 -4.35
N SER A 133 -1.44 17.86 -5.61
CA SER A 133 -2.53 18.80 -5.89
C SER A 133 -3.90 18.20 -5.59
N ALA A 134 -4.11 16.93 -5.93
CA ALA A 134 -5.37 16.22 -5.69
C ALA A 134 -5.67 16.05 -4.20
N LEU A 135 -4.69 15.64 -3.40
CA LEU A 135 -4.87 15.37 -1.97
C LEU A 135 -4.58 16.58 -1.08
N GLY A 136 -4.16 17.71 -1.64
CA GLY A 136 -3.74 18.91 -0.88
C GLY A 136 -4.82 19.50 0.01
N GLN A 137 -6.10 19.33 -0.34
CA GLN A 137 -7.25 19.82 0.43
C GLN A 137 -7.89 18.73 1.33
N ARG A 138 -7.39 17.46 1.23
CA ARG A 138 -7.89 16.39 2.08
C ARG A 138 -7.28 16.47 3.48
N GLU A 139 -8.04 16.00 4.45
CA GLU A 139 -7.61 15.93 5.85
C GLU A 139 -7.57 14.48 6.32
N ARG A 140 -6.96 14.24 7.49
CA ARG A 140 -7.09 12.97 8.21
C ARG A 140 -8.55 12.62 8.48
N GLU A 141 -8.85 11.39 8.91
CA GLU A 141 -10.22 11.04 9.31
C GLU A 141 -10.63 11.83 10.56
N PRO A 142 -11.93 12.22 10.67
CA PRO A 142 -12.40 13.03 11.81
C PRO A 142 -12.78 12.17 13.06
N ASP A 143 -12.25 10.95 13.17
CA ASP A 143 -12.60 9.95 14.18
C ASP A 143 -11.80 10.14 15.49
N ALA A 144 -12.05 11.22 16.20
CA ALA A 144 -11.43 11.44 17.51
C ALA A 144 -11.67 10.23 18.47
N PRO A 145 -10.71 9.88 19.34
CA PRO A 145 -9.42 10.51 19.57
C PRO A 145 -8.29 10.00 18.63
N ASN A 146 -8.55 9.03 17.75
CA ASN A 146 -7.53 8.38 16.95
C ASN A 146 -7.07 9.26 15.78
N TYR A 147 -7.98 10.05 15.17
CA TYR A 147 -7.73 10.84 13.98
C TYR A 147 -6.98 10.00 12.95
N THR A 148 -7.59 8.89 12.55
CA THR A 148 -6.99 7.86 11.68
C THR A 148 -6.29 8.49 10.47
N PRO A 149 -5.01 8.20 10.24
CA PRO A 149 -4.31 8.69 9.07
C PRO A 149 -4.95 8.18 7.78
N ARG A 150 -5.00 9.03 6.76
CA ARG A 150 -5.30 8.62 5.39
C ARG A 150 -3.99 8.26 4.70
N ILE A 151 -3.84 7.01 4.33
CA ILE A 151 -2.68 6.50 3.57
C ILE A 151 -3.09 6.24 2.12
N THR A 152 -2.22 6.58 1.18
CA THR A 152 -2.48 6.40 -0.25
C THR A 152 -1.21 5.95 -0.96
N GLY A 153 -1.35 5.00 -1.89
CA GLY A 153 -0.31 4.54 -2.81
C GLY A 153 -0.76 4.76 -4.26
N LEU A 154 0.16 5.17 -5.09
CA LEU A 154 0.02 5.33 -6.53
C LEU A 154 1.15 4.58 -7.23
N LEU A 155 0.82 3.72 -8.16
CA LEU A 155 1.71 3.22 -9.19
C LEU A 155 1.33 3.93 -10.50
N ASP A 156 2.24 4.73 -11.04
CA ASP A 156 2.04 5.45 -12.31
C ASP A 156 2.94 4.85 -13.40
N LEU A 157 2.31 4.21 -14.38
CA LEU A 157 2.94 3.60 -15.56
C LEU A 157 2.62 4.40 -16.83
N HIS A 158 2.12 5.62 -16.69
CA HIS A 158 1.73 6.48 -17.82
C HIS A 158 2.96 7.12 -18.51
N GLY A 159 4.04 7.35 -17.77
CA GLY A 159 5.28 7.93 -18.28
C GLY A 159 6.17 6.92 -19.00
N ALA A 160 7.35 7.37 -19.42
CA ALA A 160 8.38 6.50 -20.01
C ALA A 160 8.98 5.52 -18.97
N GLU A 161 8.99 5.93 -17.71
CA GLU A 161 9.45 5.14 -16.58
C GLU A 161 8.32 5.01 -15.56
N ALA A 162 8.28 3.87 -14.88
CA ALA A 162 7.34 3.65 -13.78
C ALA A 162 7.71 4.52 -12.59
N SER A 163 6.70 5.05 -11.89
CA SER A 163 6.91 5.78 -10.65
C SER A 163 5.98 5.34 -9.53
N ILE A 164 6.47 5.42 -8.30
CA ILE A 164 5.72 5.14 -7.09
C ILE A 164 5.53 6.44 -6.32
N GLY A 165 4.28 6.75 -5.97
CA GLY A 165 3.93 7.82 -5.07
C GLY A 165 3.23 7.27 -3.82
N LEU A 166 3.60 7.77 -2.66
CA LEU A 166 2.96 7.44 -1.39
C LEU A 166 2.58 8.70 -0.65
N SER A 167 1.47 8.68 0.09
CA SER A 167 1.12 9.80 0.96
C SER A 167 0.51 9.34 2.28
N ILE A 168 0.73 10.13 3.32
CA ILE A 168 0.06 10.01 4.61
C ILE A 168 -0.43 11.38 5.06
N LEU A 169 -1.73 11.50 5.32
CA LEU A 169 -2.38 12.66 5.90
C LEU A 169 -2.76 12.30 7.33
N LYS A 170 -2.17 12.97 8.30
CA LYS A 170 -2.33 12.63 9.73
C LYS A 170 -2.51 13.85 10.60
N ALA A 171 -3.06 13.67 11.79
CA ALA A 171 -3.18 14.74 12.76
C ALA A 171 -1.81 15.31 13.13
N ASN A 172 -1.72 16.65 13.22
CA ASN A 172 -0.54 17.30 13.72
C ASN A 172 -0.34 16.97 15.21
N LYS A 173 0.90 16.69 15.60
CA LYS A 173 1.24 16.27 16.97
C LYS A 173 0.97 17.34 18.03
N ILE A 174 1.07 18.62 17.67
CA ILE A 174 0.90 19.75 18.60
C ILE A 174 -0.57 20.18 18.64
N ASN A 175 -1.22 20.22 17.48
CA ASN A 175 -2.63 20.60 17.34
C ASN A 175 -3.37 19.57 16.47
N PRO A 176 -4.09 18.60 17.06
CA PRO A 176 -4.80 17.56 16.30
C PRO A 176 -5.91 18.08 15.38
N CYS A 177 -6.33 19.34 15.52
CA CYS A 177 -7.27 19.98 14.59
C CYS A 177 -6.63 20.27 13.22
N LEU A 178 -5.30 20.26 13.13
CA LEU A 178 -4.57 20.46 11.89
C LEU A 178 -4.16 19.11 11.28
N THR A 179 -3.93 19.11 9.97
CA THR A 179 -3.49 17.93 9.22
C THR A 179 -2.09 18.14 8.66
N ASP A 180 -1.17 17.27 9.02
CA ASP A 180 0.13 17.16 8.38
C ASP A 180 0.01 16.28 7.14
N ARG A 181 0.58 16.74 6.01
CA ARG A 181 0.52 16.06 4.71
C ARG A 181 1.93 15.72 4.26
N HIS A 182 2.23 14.42 4.20
CA HIS A 182 3.53 13.93 3.74
C HIS A 182 3.35 13.21 2.41
N TYR A 183 4.25 13.47 1.47
CA TYR A 183 4.28 12.85 0.14
C TYR A 183 5.68 12.32 -0.10
N PHE A 184 5.77 11.08 -0.55
CA PHE A 184 7.01 10.37 -0.83
C PHE A 184 7.01 9.91 -2.28
N TYR A 185 8.11 10.10 -2.95
CA TYR A 185 8.34 9.67 -4.34
C TYR A 185 9.69 8.94 -4.39
N PRO A 186 9.76 7.74 -3.81
CA PRO A 186 10.99 6.97 -3.84
C PRO A 186 11.27 6.44 -5.24
N ASP A 187 12.54 6.17 -5.52
CA ASP A 187 12.91 5.38 -6.68
C ASP A 187 12.30 3.99 -6.61
N VAL A 188 12.06 3.37 -7.76
CA VAL A 188 11.49 2.00 -7.81
C VAL A 188 12.46 1.04 -7.12
N PRO A 189 12.00 0.27 -6.11
CA PRO A 189 12.88 -0.66 -5.41
C PRO A 189 13.22 -1.86 -6.30
N GLY A 190 14.18 -2.67 -5.87
CA GLY A 190 14.50 -3.94 -6.52
C GLY A 190 13.30 -4.90 -6.52
N ASP A 191 13.35 -5.92 -7.39
CA ASP A 191 12.31 -6.94 -7.48
C ASP A 191 12.11 -7.66 -6.14
N GLY A 192 10.88 -8.04 -5.82
CA GLY A 192 10.52 -8.65 -4.54
C GLY A 192 10.40 -7.69 -3.36
N ILE A 193 10.50 -6.38 -3.58
CA ILE A 193 10.44 -5.35 -2.54
C ILE A 193 9.42 -4.29 -2.92
N GLY A 194 8.64 -3.85 -1.94
CA GLY A 194 7.73 -2.72 -2.08
C GLY A 194 7.87 -1.72 -0.93
N TYR A 195 7.42 -0.50 -1.17
CA TYR A 195 7.27 0.51 -0.14
C TYR A 195 5.89 0.44 0.48
N GLY A 196 5.82 0.42 1.80
CA GLY A 196 4.57 0.31 2.55
C GLY A 196 4.34 1.46 3.53
N LEU A 197 3.08 1.69 3.82
CA LEU A 197 2.60 2.56 4.89
C LEU A 197 1.53 1.81 5.69
N THR A 198 1.50 2.04 7.00
CA THR A 198 0.39 1.62 7.88
C THR A 198 -0.26 2.83 8.54
N THR A 199 -1.47 2.70 9.04
CA THR A 199 -2.10 3.81 9.77
C THR A 199 -1.54 3.95 11.19
N TYR A 200 -1.12 2.82 11.81
CA TYR A 200 -0.66 2.80 13.18
C TYR A 200 0.64 2.04 13.37
N MET A 201 1.41 2.45 14.37
CA MET A 201 2.65 1.79 14.79
C MET A 201 2.40 0.61 15.74
N GLY A 202 1.16 0.44 16.22
CA GLY A 202 0.82 -0.59 17.19
C GLY A 202 -0.57 -0.41 17.77
N ASP A 203 -0.85 -1.19 18.80
CA ASP A 203 -2.07 -1.06 19.60
C ASP A 203 -1.93 0.04 20.67
N GLY A 204 -3.05 0.58 21.14
CA GLY A 204 -3.07 1.63 22.15
C GLY A 204 -4.42 2.37 22.25
N THR A 205 -4.48 3.31 23.19
CA THR A 205 -5.64 4.22 23.37
C THR A 205 -5.11 5.60 23.77
N PRO A 206 -5.12 6.61 22.90
CA PRO A 206 -5.42 6.51 21.46
C PRO A 206 -4.40 5.64 20.70
N LEU A 207 -4.76 5.21 19.50
CA LEU A 207 -3.88 4.43 18.63
C LEU A 207 -2.64 5.26 18.21
N PRO A 208 -1.42 4.73 18.33
CA PRO A 208 -0.21 5.46 17.96
C PRO A 208 -0.11 5.58 16.44
N THR A 209 -0.29 6.80 15.93
CA THR A 209 -0.17 7.12 14.49
C THR A 209 1.18 6.74 13.93
N PHE A 210 1.22 6.24 12.68
CA PHE A 210 2.45 5.95 11.95
C PHE A 210 3.39 7.16 11.87
N VAL A 211 4.67 6.92 12.09
CA VAL A 211 5.75 7.92 12.01
C VAL A 211 6.94 7.35 11.25
N GLY A 212 7.67 8.23 10.56
CA GLY A 212 8.84 7.86 9.76
C GLY A 212 8.55 7.84 8.26
N ASP A 213 9.51 7.29 7.53
CA ASP A 213 9.45 7.08 6.08
C ASP A 213 8.70 5.80 5.73
N PRO A 214 8.28 5.61 4.46
CA PRO A 214 7.75 4.35 3.99
C PRO A 214 8.70 3.18 4.28
N ILE A 215 8.15 2.08 4.77
CA ILE A 215 8.91 0.90 5.15
C ILE A 215 9.08 -0.06 3.97
N LEU A 216 10.23 -0.73 3.89
CA LEU A 216 10.47 -1.79 2.91
C LEU A 216 9.75 -3.06 3.36
N LEU A 217 8.99 -3.66 2.45
CA LEU A 217 8.20 -4.87 2.72
C LEU A 217 8.35 -5.86 1.55
N PRO A 218 8.39 -7.18 1.82
CA PRO A 218 8.62 -8.18 0.79
C PRO A 218 7.37 -8.41 -0.06
N LEU A 219 7.60 -8.65 -1.35
CA LEU A 219 6.59 -9.13 -2.30
C LEU A 219 7.07 -10.47 -2.86
N LYS A 220 6.16 -11.40 -3.09
CA LYS A 220 6.46 -12.75 -3.59
C LYS A 220 6.35 -12.79 -5.13
N GLU A 221 6.61 -13.95 -5.70
CA GLU A 221 6.55 -14.13 -7.16
C GLU A 221 5.15 -13.89 -7.70
N THR A 222 4.13 -14.39 -7.00
CA THR A 222 2.73 -14.28 -7.39
C THR A 222 1.91 -13.46 -6.39
N ALA A 223 0.78 -12.94 -6.86
CA ALA A 223 -0.17 -12.23 -5.99
C ALA A 223 -0.74 -13.15 -4.90
N GLU A 224 -0.95 -14.43 -5.21
CA GLU A 224 -1.44 -15.44 -4.28
C GLU A 224 -0.44 -15.70 -3.15
N GLU A 225 0.85 -15.86 -3.46
CA GLU A 225 1.90 -16.06 -2.45
C GLU A 225 2.07 -14.82 -1.58
N THR A 226 2.01 -13.62 -2.16
CA THR A 226 2.02 -12.37 -1.41
C THR A 226 0.80 -12.28 -0.50
N LEU A 227 -0.39 -12.62 -0.99
CA LEU A 227 -1.62 -12.66 -0.21
C LEU A 227 -1.49 -13.57 1.02
N GLU A 228 -1.04 -14.81 0.83
CA GLU A 228 -0.89 -15.75 1.96
C GLU A 228 0.19 -15.28 2.94
N THR A 229 1.33 -14.77 2.45
CA THR A 229 2.42 -14.25 3.30
C THR A 229 1.92 -13.14 4.25
N TYR A 230 1.20 -12.17 3.73
CA TYR A 230 0.65 -11.08 4.56
C TYR A 230 -0.51 -11.54 5.43
N TRP A 231 -1.38 -12.40 4.90
CA TRP A 231 -2.49 -12.95 5.68
C TRP A 231 -2.02 -13.70 6.92
N ASP A 232 -0.96 -14.47 6.80
CA ASP A 232 -0.41 -15.23 7.91
C ASP A 232 0.39 -14.36 8.89
N ALA A 233 1.04 -13.31 8.41
CA ALA A 233 1.73 -12.33 9.25
C ALA A 233 0.76 -11.49 10.10
N LEU A 234 -0.41 -11.12 9.57
CA LEU A 234 -1.39 -10.30 10.30
C LEU A 234 -1.98 -11.03 11.51
N ASP A 235 -2.14 -10.30 12.63
CA ASP A 235 -2.77 -10.83 13.86
C ASP A 235 -4.13 -11.47 13.55
N LYS A 236 -4.28 -12.74 13.90
CA LYS A 236 -5.44 -13.58 13.55
C LYS A 236 -6.76 -13.07 14.14
N ASN A 237 -6.70 -12.38 15.28
CA ASN A 237 -7.89 -11.86 15.94
C ASN A 237 -8.40 -10.58 15.27
N ASN A 238 -7.46 -9.74 14.81
CA ASN A 238 -7.74 -8.40 14.32
C ASN A 238 -7.78 -8.28 12.78
N ARG A 239 -7.18 -9.20 12.02
CA ARG A 239 -7.25 -9.18 10.54
C ARG A 239 -8.71 -9.34 10.06
N ILE A 240 -9.10 -8.55 9.08
CA ILE A 240 -10.46 -8.54 8.52
C ILE A 240 -10.43 -8.92 7.04
N SER A 241 -9.69 -8.18 6.23
CA SER A 241 -9.59 -8.42 4.78
C SER A 241 -8.22 -8.04 4.27
N LEU A 242 -7.76 -8.71 3.24
CA LEU A 242 -6.52 -8.46 2.54
C LEU A 242 -6.72 -8.69 1.05
N ALA A 243 -6.16 -7.81 0.22
CA ALA A 243 -6.16 -7.93 -1.23
C ALA A 243 -4.77 -7.65 -1.79
N VAL A 244 -4.46 -8.31 -2.90
CA VAL A 244 -3.30 -8.03 -3.74
C VAL A 244 -3.78 -7.79 -5.16
N LYS A 245 -3.49 -6.61 -5.70
CA LYS A 245 -3.67 -6.29 -7.11
C LYS A 245 -2.35 -6.55 -7.83
N GLU A 246 -2.37 -7.41 -8.81
CA GLU A 246 -1.27 -7.68 -9.73
C GLU A 246 -1.51 -6.93 -11.03
N VAL A 247 -0.47 -6.27 -11.52
CA VAL A 247 -0.54 -5.41 -12.71
C VAL A 247 0.60 -5.80 -13.64
N ALA A 248 0.30 -5.97 -14.93
CA ALA A 248 1.32 -6.20 -15.95
C ALA A 248 2.34 -5.05 -15.97
N LEU A 249 3.61 -5.34 -16.32
CA LEU A 249 4.68 -4.34 -16.30
C LEU A 249 4.37 -3.09 -17.14
N ASP A 250 3.65 -3.26 -18.24
CA ASP A 250 3.26 -2.18 -19.13
C ASP A 250 1.90 -1.53 -18.76
N GLY A 251 1.26 -2.01 -17.68
CA GLY A 251 -0.05 -1.54 -17.25
C GLY A 251 -1.22 -1.94 -18.16
N SER A 252 -1.04 -2.92 -19.05
CA SER A 252 -2.07 -3.34 -20.02
C SER A 252 -3.18 -4.17 -19.42
N SER A 253 -2.93 -4.81 -18.29
CA SER A 253 -3.90 -5.65 -17.57
C SER A 253 -3.64 -5.65 -16.08
N SER A 254 -4.71 -5.92 -15.32
CA SER A 254 -4.62 -6.11 -13.87
C SER A 254 -5.60 -7.19 -13.42
N ARG A 255 -5.31 -7.80 -12.28
CA ARG A 255 -6.22 -8.69 -11.57
C ARG A 255 -6.10 -8.48 -10.07
N ILE A 256 -7.13 -8.84 -9.32
CA ILE A 256 -7.13 -8.75 -7.85
C ILE A 256 -7.42 -10.13 -7.27
N VAL A 257 -6.59 -10.54 -6.32
CA VAL A 257 -6.87 -11.67 -5.43
C VAL A 257 -7.13 -11.13 -4.03
N PHE A 258 -8.06 -11.70 -3.29
CA PHE A 258 -8.38 -11.20 -1.96
C PHE A 258 -8.88 -12.30 -1.02
N LYS A 259 -8.85 -12.01 0.27
CA LYS A 259 -9.29 -12.88 1.36
C LYS A 259 -10.04 -12.07 2.39
N ASN A 260 -11.21 -12.54 2.78
CA ASN A 260 -12.02 -12.01 3.87
C ASN A 260 -12.00 -13.00 5.03
N LYS A 261 -12.13 -12.48 6.25
CA LYS A 261 -12.22 -13.31 7.45
C LYS A 261 -13.60 -13.96 7.60
N TYR A 262 -14.63 -13.26 7.10
CA TYR A 262 -16.03 -13.66 7.20
C TYR A 262 -16.62 -13.95 5.83
#